data_4aaf5527fe52012fa7e2bfca1512a80e
#
_entry.id   4aaf5527fe52012fa7e2bfca1512a80e
#
_cell.length_a   1.000
_cell.length_b   1.000
_cell.length_c   1.000
_cell.angle_alpha   90.00
_cell.angle_beta   90.00
_cell.angle_gamma   90.00
#
_symmetry.space_group_name_H-M   'P 1'
#
loop_
_entity.id
_entity.type
_entity.pdbx_description
1 polymer ?
#
loop_
_entity_poly.entity_id
_entity_poly.type
_entity_poly.pdbx_seq_one_letter_code
_entity_poly.pdbx_strand_id
1 'polypeptide(L)'
;MKRLANGDTAYSVNVMVDGQRIHRAIGRASEGVTRQQAEDAIEAFRTKAREGRLDLPKGRKIHPTFGELAPAYIRRLDENGGRNMKAKRQHVEQLLVPFFGGFRADRITGSHIQDYVRRRLDTGLKQATINRELATLSHLFRRFARWGWIKTDDMPDLEKGPEPRKRIVVLSDESIAKLMNAAVDDQDPRTWLFVAFGLNTAMRHGEIVRVRFADVDLDSRRIFIPQAKAGEREQPITPALATMIRQQRQMHGDEATWLFPSRSRCGKHPHRLSMAKQFLRAVLRAELNPAEVTPHVMRHTAITRLVRAGVDLPTIQRISGHKTLAMVLRYVHIHGEHIDTAIAAIDNAFVGVITPDLHRESAKSDLEAA
;
A
#
# COMPACT_ATOMS: atom_id res chain seq x y z
N MET A 1 -28.20 57.34 -13.97
CA MET A 1 -27.97 58.37 -15.01
C MET A 1 -26.84 59.26 -14.52
N LYS A 2 -25.80 59.40 -15.28
CA LYS A 2 -24.62 60.25 -14.96
C LYS A 2 -24.29 61.13 -16.17
N ARG A 3 -24.20 62.45 -15.95
CA ARG A 3 -23.75 63.38 -16.99
C ARG A 3 -22.23 63.37 -17.04
N LEU A 4 -21.68 63.17 -18.21
CA LEU A 4 -20.24 63.10 -18.44
C LEU A 4 -19.66 64.51 -18.68
N ALA A 5 -18.34 64.69 -18.53
CA ALA A 5 -17.69 65.98 -18.72
C ALA A 5 -17.82 66.56 -20.13
N ASN A 6 -18.08 65.73 -21.13
CA ASN A 6 -18.33 66.10 -22.52
C ASN A 6 -19.80 66.46 -22.80
N GLY A 7 -20.65 66.61 -21.79
CA GLY A 7 -22.06 66.93 -21.93
C GLY A 7 -22.98 65.73 -22.23
N ASP A 8 -22.44 64.53 -22.52
CA ASP A 8 -23.22 63.36 -22.82
C ASP A 8 -23.84 62.74 -21.57
N THR A 9 -24.89 61.94 -21.75
CA THR A 9 -25.57 61.25 -20.66
C THR A 9 -25.32 59.75 -20.72
N ALA A 10 -24.68 59.19 -19.69
CA ALA A 10 -24.50 57.74 -19.55
C ALA A 10 -25.59 57.12 -18.64
N TYR A 11 -26.17 56.04 -19.13
CA TYR A 11 -27.17 55.27 -18.40
C TYR A 11 -26.51 54.03 -17.81
N SER A 12 -26.74 53.79 -16.53
CA SER A 12 -26.25 52.59 -15.80
C SER A 12 -27.28 52.13 -14.79
N VAL A 13 -27.29 50.83 -14.54
CA VAL A 13 -28.10 50.19 -13.49
C VAL A 13 -27.22 49.84 -12.28
N ASN A 14 -27.78 50.09 -11.11
CA ASN A 14 -27.14 49.73 -9.84
C ASN A 14 -28.19 49.00 -8.98
N VAL A 15 -28.05 47.70 -8.81
CA VAL A 15 -29.00 46.87 -8.08
C VAL A 15 -28.29 46.02 -7.03
N MET A 16 -28.95 45.72 -5.94
CA MET A 16 -28.52 44.75 -4.96
C MET A 16 -29.19 43.41 -5.27
N VAL A 17 -28.42 42.34 -5.39
CA VAL A 17 -28.88 40.97 -5.58
C VAL A 17 -28.10 40.09 -4.62
N ASP A 18 -28.76 39.35 -3.76
CA ASP A 18 -28.17 38.46 -2.78
C ASP A 18 -27.00 39.07 -1.96
N GLY A 19 -27.20 40.37 -1.56
CA GLY A 19 -26.21 41.09 -0.76
C GLY A 19 -25.04 41.67 -1.58
N GLN A 20 -25.00 41.44 -2.89
CA GLN A 20 -23.96 41.98 -3.79
C GLN A 20 -24.48 43.17 -4.62
N ARG A 21 -23.67 44.22 -4.66
CA ARG A 21 -23.95 45.40 -5.48
C ARG A 21 -23.48 45.19 -6.91
N ILE A 22 -24.43 45.22 -7.85
CA ILE A 22 -24.14 45.06 -9.28
C ILE A 22 -24.29 46.40 -9.95
N HIS A 23 -23.23 46.83 -10.64
CA HIS A 23 -23.23 47.98 -11.49
C HIS A 23 -23.02 47.56 -12.95
N ARG A 24 -23.96 47.91 -13.86
CA ARG A 24 -23.81 47.68 -15.30
C ARG A 24 -24.10 48.97 -16.07
N ALA A 25 -23.23 49.28 -17.02
CA ALA A 25 -23.50 50.31 -18.03
C ALA A 25 -24.53 49.78 -19.03
N ILE A 26 -25.52 50.60 -19.40
CA ILE A 26 -26.54 50.28 -20.39
C ILE A 26 -26.15 50.85 -21.73
N GLY A 27 -25.66 52.11 -21.74
CA GLY A 27 -25.21 52.81 -22.93
C GLY A 27 -25.22 54.32 -22.73
N ARG A 28 -24.97 55.07 -23.80
CA ARG A 28 -24.92 56.53 -23.78
C ARG A 28 -26.00 57.14 -24.68
N ALA A 29 -26.44 58.38 -24.37
CA ALA A 29 -27.38 59.09 -25.19
C ALA A 29 -26.80 59.37 -26.60
N SER A 30 -25.51 59.63 -26.72
CA SER A 30 -24.79 59.76 -27.97
C SER A 30 -24.75 58.49 -28.84
N GLU A 31 -24.96 57.31 -28.21
CA GLU A 31 -25.03 55.98 -28.85
C GLU A 31 -26.48 55.61 -29.24
N GLY A 32 -27.41 56.57 -29.12
CA GLY A 32 -28.82 56.40 -29.50
C GLY A 32 -29.69 55.78 -28.38
N VAL A 33 -29.15 55.58 -27.15
CA VAL A 33 -29.92 55.02 -26.03
C VAL A 33 -30.84 56.10 -25.45
N THR A 34 -32.12 55.93 -25.61
CA THR A 34 -33.12 56.80 -25.00
C THR A 34 -33.30 56.50 -23.52
N ARG A 35 -33.83 57.48 -22.78
CA ARG A 35 -34.15 57.31 -21.36
C ARG A 35 -35.14 56.16 -21.14
N GLN A 36 -36.17 56.03 -21.99
CA GLN A 36 -37.14 54.95 -21.93
C GLN A 36 -36.48 53.57 -22.10
N GLN A 37 -35.63 53.42 -23.11
CA GLN A 37 -34.88 52.17 -23.32
C GLN A 37 -33.97 51.83 -22.15
N ALA A 38 -33.42 52.83 -21.47
CA ALA A 38 -32.61 52.59 -20.27
C ALA A 38 -33.46 52.16 -19.09
N GLU A 39 -34.66 52.70 -18.91
CA GLU A 39 -35.62 52.32 -17.88
C GLU A 39 -36.14 50.89 -18.10
N ASP A 40 -36.50 50.55 -19.35
CA ASP A 40 -36.92 49.18 -19.71
C ASP A 40 -35.79 48.16 -19.50
N ALA A 41 -34.54 48.49 -19.82
CA ALA A 41 -33.38 47.65 -19.56
C ALA A 41 -33.13 47.44 -18.05
N ILE A 42 -33.37 48.48 -17.22
CA ILE A 42 -33.26 48.37 -15.76
C ILE A 42 -34.32 47.41 -15.22
N GLU A 43 -35.56 47.47 -15.72
CA GLU A 43 -36.64 46.63 -15.30
C GLU A 43 -36.48 45.18 -15.70
N ALA A 44 -36.02 44.93 -16.95
CA ALA A 44 -35.63 43.63 -17.44
C ALA A 44 -34.48 43.03 -16.62
N PHE A 45 -33.55 43.87 -16.18
CA PHE A 45 -32.43 43.47 -15.36
C PHE A 45 -32.85 43.07 -13.93
N ARG A 46 -33.81 43.83 -13.36
CA ARG A 46 -34.41 43.52 -12.06
C ARG A 46 -35.23 42.25 -12.11
N THR A 47 -35.99 42.01 -13.17
CA THR A 47 -36.75 40.76 -13.39
C THR A 47 -35.83 39.58 -13.47
N LYS A 48 -34.76 39.61 -14.30
CA LYS A 48 -33.74 38.56 -14.36
C LYS A 48 -33.05 38.32 -13.03
N ALA A 49 -32.86 39.37 -12.21
CA ALA A 49 -32.32 39.25 -10.87
C ALA A 49 -33.25 38.44 -9.91
N ARG A 50 -34.55 38.75 -9.96
CA ARG A 50 -35.56 38.05 -9.17
C ARG A 50 -35.74 36.60 -9.60
N GLU A 51 -35.55 36.29 -10.87
CA GLU A 51 -35.65 34.93 -11.41
C GLU A 51 -34.35 34.11 -11.26
N GLY A 52 -33.31 34.65 -10.62
CA GLY A 52 -32.00 33.99 -10.49
C GLY A 52 -31.25 33.78 -11.82
N ARG A 53 -31.67 34.46 -12.92
CA ARG A 53 -31.12 34.31 -14.27
C ARG A 53 -30.04 35.35 -14.59
N LEU A 54 -29.60 36.12 -13.61
CA LEU A 54 -28.48 37.04 -13.80
C LEU A 54 -27.17 36.24 -13.77
N ASP A 55 -26.43 36.31 -14.87
CA ASP A 55 -25.01 35.97 -14.89
C ASP A 55 -24.24 36.98 -14.01
N LEU A 56 -24.31 36.77 -12.70
CA LEU A 56 -23.47 37.49 -11.78
C LEU A 56 -22.01 37.19 -12.13
N PRO A 57 -21.13 38.20 -12.17
CA PRO A 57 -19.71 37.91 -12.22
C PRO A 57 -19.40 37.04 -11.00
N LYS A 58 -19.16 35.77 -11.25
CA LYS A 58 -18.76 34.83 -10.17
C LYS A 58 -17.59 35.49 -9.48
N GLY A 59 -17.77 35.84 -8.20
CA GLY A 59 -16.73 36.46 -7.39
C GLY A 59 -15.42 35.74 -7.60
N ARG A 60 -14.29 36.45 -7.54
CA ARG A 60 -12.96 35.87 -7.79
C ARG A 60 -12.83 34.57 -7.02
N LYS A 61 -12.85 33.41 -7.70
CA LYS A 61 -12.71 32.11 -7.06
C LYS A 61 -11.41 32.14 -6.26
N ILE A 62 -11.53 32.18 -4.95
CA ILE A 62 -10.39 32.01 -4.07
C ILE A 62 -9.99 30.55 -4.23
N HIS A 63 -8.86 30.32 -4.91
CA HIS A 63 -8.31 28.98 -5.08
C HIS A 63 -7.46 28.69 -3.84
N PRO A 64 -7.84 27.70 -3.04
CA PRO A 64 -7.11 27.40 -1.81
C PRO A 64 -5.71 26.88 -2.13
N THR A 65 -4.79 27.19 -1.21
CA THR A 65 -3.44 26.65 -1.24
C THR A 65 -3.41 25.18 -0.80
N PHE A 66 -2.35 24.50 -1.16
CA PHE A 66 -2.12 23.12 -0.67
C PHE A 66 -2.05 23.08 0.87
N GLY A 67 -1.43 24.09 1.49
CA GLY A 67 -1.33 24.21 2.94
C GLY A 67 -2.67 24.36 3.66
N GLU A 68 -3.66 24.97 3.01
CA GLU A 68 -5.02 25.11 3.56
C GLU A 68 -5.82 23.80 3.40
N LEU A 69 -5.68 23.10 2.26
CA LEU A 69 -6.42 21.87 1.98
C LEU A 69 -5.86 20.63 2.68
N ALA A 70 -4.55 20.56 2.88
CA ALA A 70 -3.90 19.37 3.43
C ALA A 70 -4.34 19.02 4.87
N PRO A 71 -4.49 19.97 5.82
CA PRO A 71 -5.04 19.67 7.14
C PRO A 71 -6.50 19.23 7.08
N ALA A 72 -7.31 19.83 6.19
CA ALA A 72 -8.70 19.43 6.00
C ALA A 72 -8.82 18.00 5.46
N TYR A 73 -7.89 17.60 4.55
CA TYR A 73 -7.79 16.22 4.08
C TYR A 73 -7.51 15.23 5.22
N ILE A 74 -6.55 15.52 6.10
CA ILE A 74 -6.23 14.65 7.24
C ILE A 74 -7.43 14.51 8.16
N ARG A 75 -8.07 15.61 8.54
CA ARG A 75 -9.26 15.62 9.41
C ARG A 75 -10.38 14.78 8.83
N ARG A 76 -10.74 15.00 7.56
CA ARG A 76 -11.81 14.26 6.90
C ARG A 76 -11.51 12.76 6.74
N LEU A 77 -10.24 12.38 6.63
CA LEU A 77 -9.85 10.96 6.65
C LEU A 77 -9.97 10.35 8.03
N ASP A 78 -9.60 11.06 9.10
CA ASP A 78 -9.75 10.59 10.48
C ASP A 78 -11.23 10.32 10.81
N GLU A 79 -12.11 11.26 10.47
CA GLU A 79 -13.57 11.16 10.67
C GLU A 79 -14.17 9.93 9.94
N ASN A 80 -13.60 9.55 8.80
CA ASN A 80 -14.08 8.42 7.99
C ASN A 80 -13.27 7.12 8.18
N GLY A 81 -12.54 6.95 9.27
CA GLY A 81 -11.81 5.72 9.58
C GLY A 81 -10.68 5.41 8.60
N GLY A 82 -9.94 6.43 8.18
CA GLY A 82 -8.84 6.33 7.21
C GLY A 82 -7.76 5.32 7.63
N ARG A 83 -7.27 4.55 6.66
CA ARG A 83 -6.18 3.58 6.91
C ARG A 83 -4.80 4.26 6.88
N ASN A 84 -3.85 3.75 7.69
CA ASN A 84 -2.47 4.23 7.77
C ASN A 84 -2.33 5.73 8.13
N MET A 85 -3.20 6.24 8.99
CA MET A 85 -3.27 7.66 9.31
C MET A 85 -1.97 8.22 9.89
N LYS A 86 -1.27 7.44 10.75
CA LYS A 86 0.04 7.86 11.29
C LYS A 86 1.04 8.22 10.19
N ALA A 87 1.21 7.35 9.20
CA ALA A 87 2.15 7.59 8.09
C ALA A 87 1.67 8.74 7.18
N LYS A 88 0.36 8.79 6.87
CA LYS A 88 -0.20 9.87 6.06
C LYS A 88 -0.04 11.22 6.73
N ARG A 89 -0.33 11.31 8.02
CA ARG A 89 -0.15 12.53 8.80
C ARG A 89 1.31 12.99 8.77
N GLN A 90 2.25 12.06 9.06
CA GLN A 90 3.67 12.35 8.98
C GLN A 90 4.10 12.84 7.59
N HIS A 91 3.69 12.16 6.51
CA HIS A 91 4.02 12.58 5.16
C HIS A 91 3.44 13.95 4.84
N VAL A 92 2.16 14.20 5.18
CA VAL A 92 1.49 15.45 4.85
C VAL A 92 2.06 16.61 5.66
N GLU A 93 2.11 16.49 6.98
CA GLU A 93 2.46 17.60 7.88
C GLU A 93 3.96 17.91 7.88
N GLN A 94 4.81 16.87 7.85
CA GLN A 94 6.25 17.05 8.01
C GLN A 94 7.02 17.14 6.69
N LEU A 95 6.43 16.68 5.57
CA LEU A 95 7.15 16.59 4.30
C LEU A 95 6.45 17.36 3.17
N LEU A 96 5.15 17.14 2.95
CA LEU A 96 4.45 17.70 1.80
C LEU A 96 4.02 19.16 2.02
N VAL A 97 3.48 19.49 3.18
CA VAL A 97 3.07 20.87 3.51
C VAL A 97 4.29 21.83 3.55
N PRO A 98 5.43 21.49 4.14
CA PRO A 98 6.62 22.36 4.08
C PRO A 98 7.13 22.66 2.68
N PHE A 99 6.87 21.77 1.70
CA PHE A 99 7.30 21.98 0.33
C PHE A 99 6.21 22.61 -0.53
N PHE A 100 4.99 22.06 -0.51
CA PHE A 100 3.90 22.46 -1.40
C PHE A 100 2.94 23.49 -0.79
N GLY A 101 3.03 23.78 0.50
CA GLY A 101 2.02 24.54 1.24
C GLY A 101 1.70 25.93 0.67
N GLY A 102 2.69 26.63 0.13
CA GLY A 102 2.50 27.95 -0.49
C GLY A 102 1.91 27.92 -1.91
N PHE A 103 1.90 26.76 -2.56
CA PHE A 103 1.35 26.68 -3.92
C PHE A 103 -0.18 26.58 -3.89
N ARG A 104 -0.84 27.18 -4.85
CA ARG A 104 -2.25 26.89 -5.12
C ARG A 104 -2.38 25.43 -5.52
N ALA A 105 -3.32 24.72 -4.91
CA ALA A 105 -3.48 23.28 -5.10
C ALA A 105 -3.80 22.90 -6.57
N ASP A 106 -4.53 23.75 -7.29
CA ASP A 106 -4.89 23.61 -8.70
C ASP A 106 -3.77 24.00 -9.67
N ARG A 107 -2.61 24.43 -9.18
CA ARG A 107 -1.45 24.87 -9.99
C ARG A 107 -0.19 24.06 -9.72
N ILE A 108 -0.28 23.03 -8.90
CA ILE A 108 0.84 22.09 -8.71
C ILE A 108 0.91 21.20 -9.94
N THR A 109 2.06 21.22 -10.62
CA THR A 109 2.32 20.48 -11.87
C THR A 109 3.31 19.33 -11.65
N GLY A 110 3.49 18.50 -12.68
CA GLY A 110 4.53 17.46 -12.68
C GLY A 110 5.94 18.01 -12.44
N SER A 111 6.25 19.21 -12.93
CA SER A 111 7.53 19.88 -12.67
C SER A 111 7.77 20.11 -11.18
N HIS A 112 6.79 20.63 -10.45
CA HIS A 112 6.90 20.80 -8.99
C HIS A 112 7.08 19.46 -8.26
N ILE A 113 6.48 18.36 -8.78
CA ILE A 113 6.67 17.02 -8.24
C ILE A 113 8.11 16.55 -8.47
N GLN A 114 8.67 16.78 -9.67
CA GLN A 114 10.07 16.42 -9.97
C GLN A 114 11.06 17.20 -9.10
N ASP A 115 10.82 18.49 -8.84
CA ASP A 115 11.63 19.30 -7.94
C ASP A 115 11.57 18.76 -6.49
N TYR A 116 10.40 18.33 -6.03
CA TYR A 116 10.26 17.66 -4.75
C TYR A 116 11.09 16.36 -4.70
N VAL A 117 10.96 15.50 -5.72
CA VAL A 117 11.71 14.23 -5.81
C VAL A 117 13.20 14.48 -5.78
N ARG A 118 13.71 15.44 -6.58
CA ARG A 118 15.12 15.83 -6.62
C ARG A 118 15.61 16.25 -5.24
N ARG A 119 14.90 17.18 -4.59
CA ARG A 119 15.23 17.63 -3.24
C ARG A 119 15.28 16.49 -2.21
N ARG A 120 14.36 15.51 -2.33
CA ARG A 120 14.36 14.34 -1.44
C ARG A 120 15.52 13.39 -1.71
N LEU A 121 15.91 13.21 -2.98
CA LEU A 121 17.10 12.43 -3.36
C LEU A 121 18.38 13.09 -2.83
N ASP A 122 18.50 14.41 -2.91
CA ASP A 122 19.66 15.17 -2.41
C ASP A 122 19.85 14.99 -0.90
N THR A 123 18.78 14.66 -0.15
CA THR A 123 18.89 14.27 1.28
C THR A 123 19.35 12.83 1.51
N GLY A 124 19.74 12.09 0.47
CA GLY A 124 20.23 10.70 0.55
C GLY A 124 19.13 9.65 0.73
N LEU A 125 17.86 9.99 0.52
CA LEU A 125 16.76 9.04 0.65
C LEU A 125 16.69 8.07 -0.52
N LYS A 126 16.29 6.84 -0.22
CA LYS A 126 16.04 5.82 -1.24
C LYS A 126 14.77 6.12 -2.02
N GLN A 127 14.77 5.87 -3.34
CA GLN A 127 13.62 6.05 -4.22
C GLN A 127 12.35 5.38 -3.68
N ALA A 128 12.47 4.19 -3.10
CA ALA A 128 11.33 3.49 -2.48
C ALA A 128 10.65 4.29 -1.35
N THR A 129 11.39 5.10 -0.59
CA THR A 129 10.82 5.97 0.45
C THR A 129 10.06 7.13 -0.19
N ILE A 130 10.68 7.77 -1.18
CA ILE A 130 10.07 8.87 -1.93
C ILE A 130 8.79 8.41 -2.64
N ASN A 131 8.78 7.22 -3.24
CA ASN A 131 7.61 6.64 -3.87
C ASN A 131 6.42 6.43 -2.90
N ARG A 132 6.68 6.21 -1.60
CA ARG A 132 5.63 6.14 -0.57
C ARG A 132 5.07 7.53 -0.23
N GLU A 133 5.92 8.55 -0.21
CA GLU A 133 5.51 9.95 -0.05
C GLU A 133 4.64 10.37 -1.25
N LEU A 134 5.08 10.08 -2.48
CA LEU A 134 4.32 10.32 -3.72
C LEU A 134 2.99 9.55 -3.76
N ALA A 135 2.94 8.32 -3.21
CA ALA A 135 1.69 7.59 -3.09
C ALA A 135 0.69 8.28 -2.16
N THR A 136 1.18 8.93 -1.09
CA THR A 136 0.34 9.75 -0.21
C THR A 136 -0.14 11.01 -0.93
N LEU A 137 0.74 11.68 -1.66
CA LEU A 137 0.42 12.87 -2.45
C LEU A 137 -0.61 12.56 -3.56
N SER A 138 -0.43 11.47 -4.29
CA SER A 138 -1.39 10.99 -5.30
C SER A 138 -2.76 10.67 -4.68
N HIS A 139 -2.79 10.02 -3.51
CA HIS A 139 -4.05 9.79 -2.81
C HIS A 139 -4.72 11.09 -2.38
N LEU A 140 -3.94 12.07 -1.92
CA LEU A 140 -4.41 13.39 -1.51
C LEU A 140 -5.06 14.13 -2.68
N PHE A 141 -4.40 14.25 -3.83
CA PHE A 141 -4.95 14.92 -5.02
C PHE A 141 -6.21 14.23 -5.54
N ARG A 142 -6.24 12.89 -5.57
CA ARG A 142 -7.46 12.15 -5.94
C ARG A 142 -8.63 12.43 -4.98
N ARG A 143 -8.35 12.67 -3.69
CA ARG A 143 -9.39 13.06 -2.74
C ARG A 143 -9.81 14.51 -2.94
N PHE A 144 -8.89 15.42 -3.21
CA PHE A 144 -9.21 16.80 -3.54
C PHE A 144 -10.15 16.90 -4.74
N ALA A 145 -9.85 16.20 -5.83
CA ALA A 145 -10.71 16.13 -7.01
C ALA A 145 -12.08 15.51 -6.68
N ARG A 146 -12.10 14.35 -5.98
CA ARG A 146 -13.35 13.68 -5.60
C ARG A 146 -14.25 14.52 -4.68
N TRP A 147 -13.66 15.39 -3.87
CA TRP A 147 -14.40 16.28 -2.97
C TRP A 147 -14.73 17.63 -3.62
N GLY A 148 -14.38 17.82 -4.88
CA GLY A 148 -14.64 19.04 -5.62
C GLY A 148 -13.79 20.24 -5.20
N TRP A 149 -12.68 20.02 -4.48
CA TRP A 149 -11.78 21.08 -4.05
C TRP A 149 -10.88 21.56 -5.18
N ILE A 150 -10.56 20.68 -6.11
CA ILE A 150 -9.91 20.99 -7.41
C ILE A 150 -10.67 20.27 -8.52
N LYS A 151 -10.41 20.62 -9.77
CA LYS A 151 -10.91 19.86 -10.92
C LYS A 151 -10.03 18.64 -11.16
N THR A 152 -10.59 17.61 -11.79
CA THR A 152 -9.83 16.40 -12.17
C THR A 152 -8.67 16.71 -13.11
N ASP A 153 -8.90 17.63 -14.05
CA ASP A 153 -7.90 18.06 -15.03
C ASP A 153 -6.75 18.90 -14.43
N ASP A 154 -6.96 19.44 -13.23
CA ASP A 154 -5.93 20.17 -12.48
C ASP A 154 -5.07 19.23 -11.60
N MET A 155 -5.28 17.91 -11.65
CA MET A 155 -4.43 16.96 -10.90
C MET A 155 -3.06 16.85 -11.56
N PRO A 156 -1.96 16.98 -10.78
CA PRO A 156 -0.62 16.80 -11.33
C PRO A 156 -0.39 15.33 -11.73
N ASP A 157 0.37 15.14 -12.79
CA ASP A 157 0.92 13.84 -13.10
C ASP A 157 1.98 13.44 -12.07
N LEU A 158 1.86 12.24 -11.54
CA LEU A 158 2.66 11.72 -10.43
C LEU A 158 3.33 10.42 -10.81
N GLU A 159 4.46 10.52 -11.49
CA GLU A 159 5.28 9.36 -11.82
C GLU A 159 6.15 8.94 -10.64
N LYS A 160 6.19 7.63 -10.39
CA LYS A 160 7.07 7.02 -9.41
C LYS A 160 8.36 6.56 -10.08
N GLY A 161 9.48 6.90 -9.48
CA GLY A 161 10.76 6.40 -9.95
C GLY A 161 10.90 4.88 -9.78
N PRO A 162 11.80 4.25 -10.57
CA PRO A 162 12.03 2.81 -10.52
C PRO A 162 12.59 2.40 -9.16
N GLU A 163 12.09 1.28 -8.63
CA GLU A 163 12.62 0.68 -7.41
C GLU A 163 13.43 -0.57 -7.79
N PRO A 164 14.69 -0.68 -7.33
CA PRO A 164 15.47 -1.90 -7.56
C PRO A 164 14.75 -3.10 -6.91
N ARG A 165 14.59 -4.18 -7.67
CA ARG A 165 14.04 -5.42 -7.15
C ARG A 165 14.99 -6.00 -6.11
N LYS A 166 14.54 -6.12 -4.87
CA LYS A 166 15.33 -6.78 -3.83
C LYS A 166 15.38 -8.27 -4.12
N ARG A 167 16.61 -8.83 -4.07
CA ARG A 167 16.82 -10.27 -4.09
C ARG A 167 16.10 -10.90 -2.89
N ILE A 168 15.44 -12.01 -3.11
CA ILE A 168 14.84 -12.78 -2.01
C ILE A 168 15.97 -13.55 -1.35
N VAL A 169 16.21 -13.26 -0.07
CA VAL A 169 17.16 -14.01 0.75
C VAL A 169 16.45 -15.24 1.32
N VAL A 170 17.12 -16.39 1.25
CA VAL A 170 16.64 -17.68 1.76
C VAL A 170 17.74 -18.23 2.65
N LEU A 171 17.39 -18.69 3.85
CA LEU A 171 18.35 -19.29 4.78
C LEU A 171 18.68 -20.72 4.36
N SER A 172 19.95 -21.08 4.40
CA SER A 172 20.41 -22.48 4.32
C SER A 172 20.04 -23.25 5.61
N ASP A 173 20.11 -24.58 5.58
CA ASP A 173 19.83 -25.40 6.76
C ASP A 173 20.83 -25.12 7.87
N GLU A 174 22.10 -24.90 7.54
CA GLU A 174 23.14 -24.49 8.49
C GLU A 174 22.81 -23.13 9.13
N SER A 175 22.40 -22.13 8.33
CA SER A 175 22.00 -20.80 8.84
C SER A 175 20.76 -20.87 9.74
N ILE A 176 19.83 -21.77 9.43
CA ILE A 176 18.64 -22.02 10.26
C ILE A 176 19.05 -22.63 11.60
N ALA A 177 19.94 -23.62 11.61
CA ALA A 177 20.43 -24.25 12.83
C ALA A 177 21.15 -23.23 13.72
N LYS A 178 22.07 -22.44 13.15
CA LYS A 178 22.76 -21.34 13.86
C LYS A 178 21.77 -20.33 14.45
N LEU A 179 20.79 -19.89 13.66
CA LEU A 179 19.77 -18.94 14.11
C LEU A 179 18.90 -19.50 15.22
N MET A 180 18.50 -20.77 15.13
CA MET A 180 17.68 -21.43 16.14
C MET A 180 18.43 -21.57 17.45
N ASN A 181 19.68 -22.05 17.42
CA ASN A 181 20.54 -22.16 18.62
C ASN A 181 20.73 -20.80 19.28
N ALA A 182 21.07 -19.77 18.48
CA ALA A 182 21.22 -18.42 18.97
C ALA A 182 19.92 -17.82 19.54
N ALA A 183 18.76 -18.26 19.04
CA ALA A 183 17.45 -17.84 19.55
C ALA A 183 17.06 -18.55 20.84
N VAL A 184 17.51 -19.80 21.05
CA VAL A 184 17.35 -20.53 22.32
C VAL A 184 18.16 -19.86 23.44
N ASP A 185 19.38 -19.42 23.14
CA ASP A 185 20.27 -18.73 24.06
C ASP A 185 19.92 -17.24 24.28
N ASP A 186 18.84 -16.75 23.68
CA ASP A 186 18.47 -15.34 23.85
C ASP A 186 17.85 -15.10 25.24
N GLN A 187 18.18 -13.94 25.84
CA GLN A 187 17.64 -13.50 27.13
C GLN A 187 16.09 -13.43 27.17
N ASP A 188 15.44 -13.43 26.02
CA ASP A 188 14.00 -13.49 25.91
C ASP A 188 13.59 -14.93 25.59
N PRO A 189 12.93 -15.65 26.52
CA PRO A 189 12.62 -17.08 26.40
C PRO A 189 11.63 -17.41 25.26
N ARG A 190 11.15 -16.40 24.54
CA ARG A 190 10.22 -16.60 23.41
C ARG A 190 10.85 -16.35 22.05
N THR A 191 12.14 -16.02 21.99
CA THR A 191 12.82 -15.75 20.73
C THR A 191 12.88 -16.98 19.83
N TRP A 192 13.23 -18.15 20.41
CA TRP A 192 13.25 -19.41 19.66
C TRP A 192 11.87 -19.81 19.13
N LEU A 193 10.81 -19.62 19.92
CA LEU A 193 9.44 -19.92 19.49
C LEU A 193 9.02 -19.01 18.33
N PHE A 194 9.40 -17.74 18.37
CA PHE A 194 9.16 -16.81 17.28
C PHE A 194 9.87 -17.24 15.98
N VAL A 195 11.12 -17.69 16.08
CA VAL A 195 11.88 -18.23 14.94
C VAL A 195 11.23 -19.51 14.42
N ALA A 196 10.85 -20.44 15.30
CA ALA A 196 10.14 -21.67 14.95
C ALA A 196 8.83 -21.36 14.18
N PHE A 197 8.02 -20.42 14.68
CA PHE A 197 6.81 -19.99 13.97
C PHE A 197 7.10 -19.47 12.57
N GLY A 198 8.05 -18.54 12.44
CA GLY A 198 8.38 -17.93 11.17
C GLY A 198 8.80 -18.93 10.10
N LEU A 199 9.59 -19.95 10.49
CA LEU A 199 10.10 -20.99 9.59
C LEU A 199 9.09 -22.09 9.26
N ASN A 200 8.16 -22.41 10.20
CA ASN A 200 7.21 -23.50 10.03
C ASN A 200 5.84 -23.10 9.48
N THR A 201 5.50 -21.80 9.46
CA THR A 201 4.15 -21.37 9.09
C THR A 201 4.10 -20.43 7.92
N ALA A 202 5.21 -19.83 7.50
CA ALA A 202 5.24 -18.72 6.58
C ALA A 202 4.37 -17.50 6.98
N MET A 203 3.94 -17.39 8.25
CA MET A 203 3.15 -16.28 8.77
C MET A 203 3.91 -14.95 8.71
N ARG A 204 3.19 -13.84 8.66
CA ARG A 204 3.81 -12.52 8.82
C ARG A 204 4.18 -12.28 10.26
N HIS A 205 5.27 -11.54 10.49
CA HIS A 205 5.73 -11.16 11.83
C HIS A 205 4.59 -10.65 12.72
N GLY A 206 3.79 -9.72 12.21
CA GLY A 206 2.67 -9.16 12.96
C GLY A 206 1.51 -10.14 13.23
N GLU A 207 1.37 -11.20 12.44
CA GLU A 207 0.41 -12.28 12.68
C GLU A 207 0.92 -13.19 13.80
N ILE A 208 2.20 -13.56 13.77
CA ILE A 208 2.84 -14.44 14.78
C ILE A 208 2.69 -13.85 16.19
N VAL A 209 3.05 -12.56 16.37
CA VAL A 209 3.01 -11.95 17.71
C VAL A 209 1.60 -11.74 18.27
N ARG A 210 0.57 -11.92 17.44
CA ARG A 210 -0.85 -11.81 17.82
C ARG A 210 -1.55 -13.16 18.03
N VAL A 211 -0.83 -14.27 18.01
CA VAL A 211 -1.43 -15.59 18.24
C VAL A 211 -1.87 -15.70 19.70
N ARG A 212 -3.16 -16.04 19.89
CA ARG A 212 -3.72 -16.40 21.20
C ARG A 212 -3.78 -17.90 21.33
N PHE A 213 -3.68 -18.41 22.53
CA PHE A 213 -3.89 -19.83 22.80
C PHE A 213 -5.30 -20.32 22.43
N ALA A 214 -6.30 -19.45 22.59
CA ALA A 214 -7.69 -19.75 22.20
C ALA A 214 -7.90 -19.86 20.68
N ASP A 215 -7.01 -19.26 19.87
CA ASP A 215 -7.09 -19.33 18.41
C ASP A 215 -6.37 -20.57 17.85
N VAL A 216 -5.76 -21.43 18.71
CA VAL A 216 -4.99 -22.60 18.29
C VAL A 216 -5.78 -23.87 18.58
N ASP A 217 -6.15 -24.56 17.53
CA ASP A 217 -6.63 -25.94 17.58
C ASP A 217 -5.43 -26.88 17.37
N LEU A 218 -5.01 -27.56 18.45
CA LEU A 218 -3.86 -28.46 18.43
C LEU A 218 -4.19 -29.82 17.82
N ASP A 219 -5.45 -30.24 17.83
CA ASP A 219 -5.89 -31.54 17.31
C ASP A 219 -5.98 -31.48 15.78
N SER A 220 -6.64 -30.47 15.24
CA SER A 220 -6.66 -30.22 13.79
C SER A 220 -5.38 -29.57 13.25
N ARG A 221 -4.49 -29.12 14.13
CA ARG A 221 -3.24 -28.39 13.82
C ARG A 221 -3.52 -27.17 12.96
N ARG A 222 -4.40 -26.29 13.45
CA ARG A 222 -4.79 -25.04 12.81
C ARG A 222 -4.68 -23.88 13.78
N ILE A 223 -4.33 -22.72 13.24
CA ILE A 223 -4.39 -21.44 13.95
C ILE A 223 -5.37 -20.54 13.19
N PHE A 224 -6.40 -20.07 13.88
CA PHE A 224 -7.30 -19.06 13.34
C PHE A 224 -6.65 -17.69 13.41
N ILE A 225 -6.62 -16.94 12.30
CA ILE A 225 -6.06 -15.60 12.20
C ILE A 225 -7.19 -14.63 11.86
N PRO A 226 -7.77 -13.94 12.84
CA PRO A 226 -8.97 -13.10 12.64
C PRO A 226 -8.67 -11.80 11.87
N GLN A 227 -7.44 -11.31 11.91
CA GLN A 227 -7.05 -10.02 11.33
C GLN A 227 -5.85 -10.15 10.40
N ALA A 228 -5.95 -11.00 9.38
CA ALA A 228 -4.93 -11.06 8.35
C ALA A 228 -5.13 -9.95 7.30
N LYS A 229 -4.04 -9.53 6.63
CA LYS A 229 -4.07 -8.49 5.60
C LYS A 229 -4.98 -8.82 4.41
N ALA A 230 -5.29 -10.10 4.20
CA ALA A 230 -6.14 -10.60 3.13
C ALA A 230 -7.56 -11.01 3.59
N GLY A 231 -7.91 -10.78 4.84
CA GLY A 231 -9.11 -11.29 5.52
C GLY A 231 -8.75 -12.35 6.56
N GLU A 232 -9.73 -12.86 7.29
CA GLU A 232 -9.56 -13.98 8.22
C GLU A 232 -9.12 -15.24 7.47
N ARG A 233 -8.34 -16.09 8.11
CA ARG A 233 -7.89 -17.37 7.53
C ARG A 233 -7.43 -18.34 8.61
N GLU A 234 -7.47 -19.61 8.26
CA GLU A 234 -6.82 -20.67 9.00
C GLU A 234 -5.39 -20.90 8.51
N GLN A 235 -4.49 -21.05 9.44
CA GLN A 235 -3.08 -21.35 9.20
C GLN A 235 -2.76 -22.76 9.63
N PRO A 236 -2.41 -23.68 8.72
CA PRO A 236 -1.91 -24.98 9.11
C PRO A 236 -0.55 -24.87 9.82
N ILE A 237 -0.32 -25.75 10.80
CA ILE A 237 0.95 -25.85 11.53
C ILE A 237 1.50 -27.27 11.46
N THR A 238 2.84 -27.38 11.55
CA THR A 238 3.52 -28.67 11.58
C THR A 238 3.28 -29.40 12.91
N PRO A 239 3.38 -30.75 12.96
CA PRO A 239 3.29 -31.49 14.20
C PRO A 239 4.32 -31.03 15.26
N ALA A 240 5.54 -30.72 14.83
CA ALA A 240 6.58 -30.21 15.71
C ALA A 240 6.18 -28.86 16.35
N LEU A 241 5.64 -27.92 15.57
CA LEU A 241 5.18 -26.64 16.10
C LEU A 241 3.98 -26.82 17.04
N ALA A 242 3.05 -27.72 16.75
CA ALA A 242 1.94 -28.04 17.65
C ALA A 242 2.43 -28.56 19.01
N THR A 243 3.45 -29.42 19.01
CA THR A 243 4.09 -29.89 20.25
C THR A 243 4.72 -28.75 21.05
N MET A 244 5.45 -27.86 20.38
CA MET A 244 6.04 -26.66 20.99
C MET A 244 4.97 -25.77 21.63
N ILE A 245 3.85 -25.54 20.96
CA ILE A 245 2.74 -24.73 21.48
C ILE A 245 2.10 -25.43 22.69
N ARG A 246 1.91 -26.75 22.65
CA ARG A 246 1.37 -27.54 23.78
C ARG A 246 2.26 -27.41 25.02
N GLN A 247 3.57 -27.53 24.86
CA GLN A 247 4.53 -27.30 25.93
C GLN A 247 4.44 -25.88 26.51
N GLN A 248 4.32 -24.88 25.67
CA GLN A 248 4.14 -23.48 26.12
C GLN A 248 2.85 -23.32 26.93
N ARG A 249 1.76 -23.97 26.51
CA ARG A 249 0.48 -23.93 27.23
C ARG A 249 0.61 -24.55 28.62
N GLN A 250 1.25 -25.73 28.70
CA GLN A 250 1.51 -26.42 29.99
C GLN A 250 2.37 -25.57 30.93
N MET A 251 3.43 -24.93 30.43
CA MET A 251 4.32 -24.09 31.24
C MET A 251 3.67 -22.81 31.78
N HIS A 252 2.70 -22.25 31.07
CA HIS A 252 2.11 -20.93 31.41
C HIS A 252 0.70 -21.02 31.98
N GLY A 253 0.10 -22.21 32.03
CA GLY A 253 -1.25 -22.44 32.53
C GLY A 253 -2.36 -21.98 31.59
N ASP A 254 -3.59 -22.36 31.91
CA ASP A 254 -4.77 -22.07 31.07
C ASP A 254 -5.20 -20.59 31.07
N GLU A 255 -4.74 -19.80 32.03
CA GLU A 255 -4.99 -18.35 32.08
C GLU A 255 -4.18 -17.56 31.06
N ALA A 256 -3.15 -18.16 30.46
CA ALA A 256 -2.32 -17.49 29.47
C ALA A 256 -3.09 -17.24 28.18
N THR A 257 -3.38 -15.98 27.89
CA THR A 257 -4.14 -15.57 26.68
C THR A 257 -3.28 -15.55 25.42
N TRP A 258 -2.03 -15.09 25.52
CA TRP A 258 -1.17 -14.81 24.35
C TRP A 258 0.09 -15.65 24.35
N LEU A 259 0.45 -16.21 23.18
CA LEU A 259 1.74 -16.88 23.01
C LEU A 259 2.91 -15.92 23.20
N PHE A 260 2.74 -14.66 22.80
CA PHE A 260 3.75 -13.60 22.91
C PHE A 260 3.21 -12.44 23.76
N PRO A 261 3.03 -12.61 25.09
CA PRO A 261 2.49 -11.57 25.96
C PRO A 261 3.40 -10.36 26.02
N SER A 262 2.83 -9.19 26.25
CA SER A 262 3.60 -7.96 26.45
C SER A 262 4.48 -8.08 27.69
N ARG A 263 5.70 -7.55 27.63
CA ARG A 263 6.57 -7.38 28.81
C ARG A 263 6.44 -5.99 29.45
N SER A 264 5.61 -5.12 28.86
CA SER A 264 5.42 -3.77 29.38
C SER A 264 4.55 -3.79 30.63
N ARG A 265 5.08 -3.23 31.72
CA ARG A 265 4.32 -3.03 32.96
C ARG A 265 3.16 -2.03 32.83
N CYS A 266 3.19 -1.19 31.77
CA CYS A 266 2.17 -0.16 31.55
C CYS A 266 0.84 -0.68 30.98
N GLY A 267 0.67 -1.99 30.74
CA GLY A 267 -0.61 -2.60 30.32
C GLY A 267 -1.21 -2.10 29.00
N LYS A 268 -0.51 -1.20 28.29
CA LYS A 268 -1.03 -0.51 27.08
C LYS A 268 -1.34 -1.45 25.91
N HIS A 269 -0.67 -2.59 25.85
CA HIS A 269 -0.88 -3.64 24.85
C HIS A 269 -0.78 -5.01 25.52
N PRO A 270 -1.77 -5.91 25.32
CA PRO A 270 -1.77 -7.21 25.98
C PRO A 270 -0.74 -8.18 25.37
N HIS A 271 -0.35 -7.99 24.12
CA HIS A 271 0.64 -8.79 23.41
C HIS A 271 1.82 -7.92 22.93
N ARG A 272 2.90 -8.56 22.50
CA ARG A 272 4.04 -7.87 21.90
C ARG A 272 3.66 -7.25 20.57
N LEU A 273 4.12 -6.04 20.32
CA LEU A 273 3.96 -5.37 19.02
C LEU A 273 5.00 -5.84 17.99
N SER A 274 6.17 -6.28 18.47
CA SER A 274 7.27 -6.71 17.63
C SER A 274 8.26 -7.58 18.39
N MET A 275 8.87 -8.55 17.68
CA MET A 275 10.01 -9.35 18.10
C MET A 275 11.29 -9.00 17.32
N ALA A 276 11.30 -7.87 16.58
CA ALA A 276 12.42 -7.51 15.69
C ALA A 276 13.74 -7.31 16.45
N LYS A 277 13.71 -6.73 17.65
CA LYS A 277 14.92 -6.53 18.48
C LYS A 277 15.50 -7.85 18.97
N GLN A 278 14.64 -8.78 19.41
CA GLN A 278 15.02 -10.11 19.86
C GLN A 278 15.61 -10.92 18.71
N PHE A 279 14.92 -10.91 17.58
CA PHE A 279 15.38 -11.56 16.37
C PHE A 279 16.73 -11.00 15.90
N LEU A 280 16.93 -9.69 15.94
CA LEU A 280 18.21 -9.06 15.58
C LEU A 280 19.35 -9.56 16.49
N ARG A 281 19.12 -9.71 17.80
CA ARG A 281 20.14 -10.27 18.71
C ARG A 281 20.49 -11.71 18.34
N ALA A 282 19.49 -12.52 18.02
CA ALA A 282 19.72 -13.90 17.57
C ALA A 282 20.49 -13.95 16.25
N VAL A 283 20.18 -13.08 15.28
CA VAL A 283 20.89 -12.95 14.01
C VAL A 283 22.36 -12.60 14.23
N LEU A 284 22.63 -11.60 15.09
CA LEU A 284 24.01 -11.19 15.41
C LEU A 284 24.80 -12.31 16.11
N ARG A 285 24.19 -13.03 17.08
CA ARG A 285 24.81 -14.17 17.77
C ARG A 285 25.04 -15.35 16.84
N ALA A 286 24.16 -15.55 15.86
CA ALA A 286 24.32 -16.57 14.82
C ALA A 286 25.35 -16.19 13.73
N GLU A 287 26.00 -15.03 13.85
CA GLU A 287 26.96 -14.48 12.88
C GLU A 287 26.38 -14.33 11.46
N LEU A 288 25.06 -14.07 11.37
CA LEU A 288 24.37 -13.82 10.12
C LEU A 288 24.33 -12.31 9.82
N ASN A 289 24.27 -11.94 8.52
CA ASN A 289 24.22 -10.55 8.11
C ASN A 289 22.88 -9.87 8.49
N PRO A 290 22.85 -8.94 9.46
CA PRO A 290 21.61 -8.30 9.91
C PRO A 290 20.98 -7.34 8.88
N ALA A 291 21.72 -6.91 7.86
CA ALA A 291 21.19 -6.11 6.76
C ALA A 291 20.32 -6.96 5.79
N GLU A 292 20.59 -8.23 5.71
CA GLU A 292 19.89 -9.18 4.85
C GLU A 292 18.87 -10.02 5.62
N VAL A 293 19.26 -10.53 6.80
CA VAL A 293 18.44 -11.44 7.60
C VAL A 293 17.51 -10.67 8.54
N THR A 294 16.31 -10.45 8.09
CA THR A 294 15.21 -9.82 8.86
C THR A 294 14.13 -10.85 9.19
N PRO A 295 13.19 -10.58 10.11
CA PRO A 295 12.08 -11.53 10.39
C PRO A 295 11.30 -11.98 9.15
N HIS A 296 11.30 -11.17 8.07
CA HIS A 296 10.61 -11.51 6.84
C HIS A 296 11.33 -12.63 6.04
N VAL A 297 12.63 -12.79 6.27
CA VAL A 297 13.44 -13.85 5.63
C VAL A 297 12.99 -15.24 6.06
N MET A 298 12.55 -15.44 7.30
CA MET A 298 11.97 -16.71 7.74
C MET A 298 10.77 -17.12 6.88
N ARG A 299 9.88 -16.18 6.60
CA ARG A 299 8.74 -16.40 5.71
C ARG A 299 9.20 -16.67 4.27
N HIS A 300 10.19 -15.95 3.77
CA HIS A 300 10.76 -16.21 2.44
C HIS A 300 11.32 -17.64 2.36
N THR A 301 12.07 -18.06 3.37
CA THR A 301 12.63 -19.40 3.49
C THR A 301 11.54 -20.48 3.52
N ALA A 302 10.50 -20.30 4.34
CA ALA A 302 9.38 -21.25 4.43
C ALA A 302 8.64 -21.39 3.08
N ILE A 303 8.35 -20.28 2.41
CA ILE A 303 7.67 -20.30 1.10
C ILE A 303 8.56 -20.95 0.04
N THR A 304 9.85 -20.61 0.00
CA THR A 304 10.78 -21.22 -0.95
C THR A 304 10.93 -22.73 -0.74
N ARG A 305 10.88 -23.19 0.52
CA ARG A 305 10.88 -24.64 0.82
C ARG A 305 9.61 -25.34 0.31
N LEU A 306 8.44 -24.70 0.42
CA LEU A 306 7.20 -25.24 -0.16
C LEU A 306 7.27 -25.32 -1.68
N VAL A 307 7.82 -24.29 -2.34
CA VAL A 307 8.05 -24.31 -3.80
C VAL A 307 9.00 -25.46 -4.18
N ARG A 308 10.13 -25.61 -3.47
CA ARG A 308 11.09 -26.72 -3.70
C ARG A 308 10.48 -28.10 -3.47
N ALA A 309 9.56 -28.22 -2.54
CA ALA A 309 8.81 -29.45 -2.28
C ALA A 309 7.73 -29.75 -3.34
N GLY A 310 7.61 -28.95 -4.40
CA GLY A 310 6.63 -29.15 -5.48
C GLY A 310 5.19 -28.82 -5.10
N VAL A 311 4.97 -28.11 -4.00
CA VAL A 311 3.60 -27.70 -3.60
C VAL A 311 3.08 -26.68 -4.62
N ASP A 312 1.85 -26.86 -5.07
CA ASP A 312 1.21 -25.99 -6.06
C ASP A 312 1.06 -24.55 -5.56
N LEU A 313 1.13 -23.60 -6.45
CA LEU A 313 1.16 -22.17 -6.12
C LEU A 313 -0.14 -21.67 -5.45
N PRO A 314 -1.36 -22.10 -5.82
CA PRO A 314 -2.58 -21.79 -5.10
C PRO A 314 -2.56 -22.23 -3.64
N THR A 315 -2.07 -23.45 -3.37
CA THR A 315 -1.89 -23.95 -1.99
C THR A 315 -0.89 -23.10 -1.20
N ILE A 316 0.26 -22.76 -1.80
CA ILE A 316 1.24 -21.84 -1.20
C ILE A 316 0.62 -20.46 -0.95
N GLN A 317 -0.18 -19.94 -1.87
CA GLN A 317 -0.90 -18.68 -1.69
C GLN A 317 -1.81 -18.73 -0.46
N ARG A 318 -2.58 -19.79 -0.27
CA ARG A 318 -3.46 -20.01 0.89
C ARG A 318 -2.66 -20.09 2.19
N ILE A 319 -1.62 -20.92 2.25
CA ILE A 319 -0.76 -21.07 3.43
C ILE A 319 -0.10 -19.74 3.82
N SER A 320 0.48 -19.06 2.85
CA SER A 320 1.20 -17.82 3.10
C SER A 320 0.28 -16.60 3.28
N GLY A 321 -0.99 -16.68 2.85
CA GLY A 321 -1.93 -15.54 2.86
C GLY A 321 -1.49 -14.40 1.95
N HIS A 322 -0.93 -14.70 0.76
CA HIS A 322 -0.67 -13.71 -0.27
C HIS A 322 -1.99 -13.31 -0.97
N LYS A 323 -2.16 -12.02 -1.28
CA LYS A 323 -3.39 -11.54 -1.92
C LYS A 323 -3.53 -11.98 -3.38
N THR A 324 -2.40 -12.12 -4.07
CA THR A 324 -2.37 -12.48 -5.49
C THR A 324 -1.34 -13.57 -5.76
N LEU A 325 -1.59 -14.39 -6.76
CA LEU A 325 -0.68 -15.43 -7.22
C LEU A 325 0.65 -14.85 -7.71
N ALA A 326 0.63 -13.67 -8.33
CA ALA A 326 1.83 -12.94 -8.76
C ALA A 326 2.84 -12.68 -7.63
N MET A 327 2.36 -12.57 -6.37
CA MET A 327 3.25 -12.45 -5.22
C MET A 327 3.97 -13.76 -4.88
N VAL A 328 3.39 -14.92 -5.22
CA VAL A 328 3.97 -16.25 -5.00
C VAL A 328 4.91 -16.61 -6.15
N LEU A 329 4.58 -16.23 -7.38
CA LEU A 329 5.43 -16.46 -8.57
C LEU A 329 6.86 -15.92 -8.39
N ARG A 330 7.07 -14.92 -7.57
CA ARG A 330 8.42 -14.39 -7.24
C ARG A 330 9.36 -15.43 -6.64
N TYR A 331 8.85 -16.51 -6.07
CA TYR A 331 9.65 -17.58 -5.46
C TYR A 331 9.97 -18.69 -6.46
N VAL A 332 9.21 -18.83 -7.53
CA VAL A 332 9.43 -19.85 -8.59
C VAL A 332 10.70 -19.53 -9.38
N HIS A 333 10.96 -18.25 -9.68
CA HIS A 333 12.13 -17.85 -10.46
C HIS A 333 13.50 -18.05 -9.76
N ILE A 334 13.50 -18.56 -8.53
CA ILE A 334 14.73 -18.80 -7.77
C ILE A 334 15.41 -20.13 -8.19
N HIS A 335 14.68 -21.03 -8.88
CA HIS A 335 15.18 -22.34 -9.29
C HIS A 335 14.73 -22.73 -10.70
N GLY A 336 15.69 -22.85 -11.62
CA GLY A 336 15.49 -23.45 -12.95
C GLY A 336 15.27 -24.98 -12.94
N GLU A 337 15.70 -25.67 -11.87
CA GLU A 337 15.64 -27.13 -11.70
C GLU A 337 14.24 -27.75 -11.80
N HIS A 338 13.17 -26.97 -11.57
CA HIS A 338 11.79 -27.46 -11.70
C HIS A 338 11.38 -27.77 -13.13
N ILE A 339 11.95 -27.08 -14.12
CA ILE A 339 11.65 -27.33 -15.54
C ILE A 339 12.23 -28.67 -15.94
N ASP A 340 13.48 -28.94 -15.60
CA ASP A 340 14.16 -30.19 -15.93
C ASP A 340 13.50 -31.38 -15.23
N THR A 341 13.13 -31.22 -13.96
CA THR A 341 12.36 -32.26 -13.22
C THR A 341 10.99 -32.50 -13.81
N ALA A 342 10.29 -31.45 -14.25
CA ALA A 342 8.98 -31.61 -14.89
C ALA A 342 9.08 -32.28 -16.24
N ILE A 343 10.10 -31.97 -17.04
CA ILE A 343 10.35 -32.66 -18.32
C ILE A 343 10.73 -34.12 -18.10
N ALA A 344 11.59 -34.41 -17.11
CA ALA A 344 11.92 -35.79 -16.73
C ALA A 344 10.69 -36.59 -16.26
N ALA A 345 9.74 -35.94 -15.61
CA ALA A 345 8.47 -36.59 -15.21
C ALA A 345 7.61 -36.98 -16.42
N ILE A 346 7.63 -36.17 -17.49
CA ILE A 346 6.97 -36.54 -18.77
C ILE A 346 7.64 -37.75 -19.38
N ASP A 347 8.94 -37.75 -19.44
CA ASP A 347 9.74 -38.89 -20.01
C ASP A 347 9.44 -40.18 -19.23
N ASN A 348 9.45 -40.13 -17.87
CA ASN A 348 9.11 -41.27 -17.03
C ASN A 348 7.67 -41.77 -17.20
N ALA A 349 6.71 -40.87 -17.48
CA ALA A 349 5.31 -41.24 -17.69
C ALA A 349 5.08 -41.98 -19.02
N PHE A 350 5.98 -41.81 -19.96
CA PHE A 350 5.88 -42.35 -21.32
C PHE A 350 6.95 -43.39 -21.66
N VAL A 351 7.77 -43.81 -20.67
CA VAL A 351 8.77 -44.85 -20.85
C VAL A 351 8.08 -46.13 -21.38
N GLY A 352 8.50 -46.58 -22.56
CA GLY A 352 7.93 -47.77 -23.26
C GLY A 352 6.67 -47.53 -24.09
N VAL A 353 6.13 -46.30 -24.10
CA VAL A 353 4.92 -45.98 -24.91
C VAL A 353 5.25 -45.13 -26.13
N ILE A 354 6.15 -44.16 -26.00
CA ILE A 354 6.45 -43.19 -27.06
C ILE A 354 7.81 -43.43 -27.73
N THR A 355 8.75 -44.14 -27.07
CA THR A 355 10.03 -44.48 -27.67
C THR A 355 9.86 -45.75 -28.53
N PRO A 356 9.75 -45.67 -29.85
CA PRO A 356 9.73 -46.88 -30.69
C PRO A 356 11.08 -47.58 -30.53
N ASP A 357 11.02 -48.88 -30.43
CA ASP A 357 12.21 -49.74 -30.31
C ASP A 357 12.91 -49.79 -31.68
N LEU A 358 13.64 -48.69 -32.02
CA LEU A 358 14.34 -48.49 -33.29
C LEU A 358 15.44 -49.53 -33.54
N HIS A 359 15.80 -50.32 -32.50
CA HIS A 359 16.79 -51.39 -32.62
C HIS A 359 16.21 -52.76 -33.01
N ARG A 360 14.90 -52.90 -33.16
CA ARG A 360 14.29 -54.17 -33.61
C ARG A 360 14.37 -54.41 -35.13
N GLU A 361 14.59 -53.37 -35.90
CA GLU A 361 14.70 -53.52 -37.39
C GLU A 361 16.09 -53.94 -37.88
N SER A 362 17.17 -53.65 -37.14
CA SER A 362 18.52 -54.07 -37.53
C SER A 362 18.77 -55.58 -37.34
N ALA A 363 18.03 -56.25 -36.43
CA ALA A 363 18.18 -57.67 -36.20
C ALA A 363 17.40 -58.56 -37.19
N LYS A 364 16.43 -58.00 -37.95
CA LYS A 364 15.70 -58.77 -38.97
C LYS A 364 16.38 -58.77 -40.35
N SER A 365 17.17 -57.70 -40.66
CA SER A 365 17.88 -57.65 -41.91
C SER A 365 19.10 -58.61 -41.96
N ASP A 366 19.67 -58.98 -40.80
CA ASP A 366 20.78 -59.93 -40.73
C ASP A 366 20.38 -61.41 -40.74
N LEU A 367 19.07 -61.70 -40.58
CA LEU A 367 18.51 -63.08 -40.65
C LEU A 367 17.91 -63.43 -42.02
N GLU A 368 17.70 -62.46 -42.91
CA GLU A 368 17.27 -62.68 -44.28
C GLU A 368 18.45 -62.68 -45.29
N ALA A 369 19.69 -62.41 -44.82
CA ALA A 369 20.88 -62.38 -45.64
C ALA A 369 21.83 -63.56 -45.35
N ALA A 370 21.40 -64.60 -44.59
CA ALA A 370 22.11 -65.87 -44.38
C ALA A 370 21.24 -67.03 -44.90
#